data_b301fe55112521ad23324b5793b2656c
#
_entry.id   b301fe55112521ad23324b5793b2656c
#
_cell.length_a   1.000
_cell.length_b   1.000
_cell.length_c   1.000
_cell.angle_alpha   90.00
_cell.angle_beta   90.00
_cell.angle_gamma   90.00
#
_symmetry.space_group_name_H-M   'P 1'
#
loop_
_entity.id
_entity.type
_entity.pdbx_description
1 polymer ?
#
loop_
_entity_poly.entity_id
_entity_poly.type
_entity_poly.pdbx_seq_one_letter_code
_entity_poly.pdbx_strand_id
1 'polypeptide(L)'
;MRSIDHFSYELGAADCFCEMVRAGVKGLALAHPCPTREERDEYLPYFEELCQKYGVKLYVEDVPLLTDLFPLSMNQGKYNALFYQEDSAIQEYLALKAEKRAAVEAGAYTPEKRRDIAWRYGRLLSYTEEGIQRLLESNTEKEKIPSQKEGIPHVHEV
;
A
#
# COMPACT_ATOMS: atom_id res chain seq x y z
N MET A 1 -7.58 24.50 23.33
CA MET A 1 -7.13 23.33 22.52
C MET A 1 -6.18 23.85 21.45
N ARG A 2 -5.02 23.22 21.29
CA ARG A 2 -4.09 23.60 20.22
C ARG A 2 -4.52 22.97 18.90
N SER A 3 -4.32 23.67 17.79
CA SER A 3 -4.48 23.08 16.44
C SER A 3 -3.31 22.15 16.15
N ILE A 4 -3.59 21.06 15.44
CA ILE A 4 -2.56 20.10 14.98
C ILE A 4 -2.05 20.57 13.61
N ASP A 5 -0.75 20.79 13.51
CA ASP A 5 -0.11 20.98 12.22
C ASP A 5 0.02 19.61 11.52
N HIS A 6 -0.74 19.43 10.44
CA HIS A 6 -0.85 18.15 9.74
C HIS A 6 0.50 17.66 9.19
N PHE A 7 1.27 18.56 8.59
CA PHE A 7 2.58 18.20 8.05
C PHE A 7 3.53 17.67 9.13
N SER A 8 3.64 18.39 10.25
CA SER A 8 4.50 17.97 11.38
C SER A 8 4.00 16.68 12.01
N TYR A 9 2.67 16.47 12.08
CA TYR A 9 2.08 15.24 12.62
C TYR A 9 2.47 14.03 11.77
N GLU A 10 2.30 14.11 10.46
CA GLU A 10 2.64 13.01 9.55
C GLU A 10 4.16 12.76 9.50
N LEU A 11 4.95 13.81 9.60
CA LEU A 11 6.41 13.67 9.70
C LEU A 11 6.82 12.97 11.00
N GLY A 12 6.17 13.28 12.12
CA GLY A 12 6.38 12.58 13.38
C GLY A 12 5.98 11.11 13.33
N ALA A 13 4.90 10.79 12.64
CA ALA A 13 4.50 9.40 12.38
C ALA A 13 5.55 8.67 11.52
N ALA A 14 6.08 9.32 10.48
CA ALA A 14 7.14 8.76 9.64
C ALA A 14 8.44 8.51 10.43
N ASP A 15 8.81 9.42 11.34
CA ASP A 15 9.96 9.25 12.25
C ASP A 15 9.79 7.96 13.07
N CYS A 16 8.62 7.77 13.69
CA CYS A 16 8.29 6.58 14.45
C CYS A 16 8.34 5.31 13.59
N PHE A 17 7.81 5.34 12.37
CA PHE A 17 7.87 4.20 11.45
C PHE A 17 9.30 3.84 11.05
N CYS A 18 10.15 4.81 10.78
CA CYS A 18 11.55 4.56 10.47
C CYS A 18 12.29 3.91 11.65
N GLU A 19 12.01 4.34 12.88
CA GLU A 19 12.54 3.69 14.09
C GLU A 19 12.07 2.23 14.20
N MET A 20 10.79 1.97 13.97
CA MET A 20 10.21 0.62 14.02
C MET A 20 10.79 -0.30 12.94
N VAL A 21 11.04 0.22 11.75
CA VAL A 21 11.69 -0.53 10.67
C VAL A 21 13.13 -0.85 11.05
N ARG A 22 13.87 0.12 11.56
CA ARG A 22 15.26 -0.10 12.02
C ARG A 22 15.35 -1.12 13.14
N ALA A 23 14.41 -1.09 14.07
CA ALA A 23 14.33 -2.02 15.19
C ALA A 23 13.89 -3.44 14.80
N GLY A 24 13.48 -3.65 13.55
CA GLY A 24 12.98 -4.93 13.07
C GLY A 24 11.54 -5.26 13.52
N VAL A 25 10.82 -4.29 14.07
CA VAL A 25 9.40 -4.44 14.46
C VAL A 25 8.50 -4.47 13.23
N LYS A 26 8.87 -3.72 12.18
CA LYS A 26 8.18 -3.70 10.88
C LYS A 26 9.18 -4.00 9.77
N GLY A 27 8.81 -4.90 8.87
CA GLY A 27 9.59 -5.14 7.65
C GLY A 27 9.44 -4.04 6.61
N LEU A 28 8.22 -3.51 6.49
CA LEU A 28 7.84 -2.45 5.58
C LEU A 28 6.88 -1.50 6.29
N ALA A 29 7.06 -0.19 6.14
CA ALA A 29 6.14 0.81 6.66
C ALA A 29 5.68 1.75 5.54
N LEU A 30 4.41 2.13 5.60
CA LEU A 30 3.79 3.07 4.66
C LEU A 30 3.73 4.45 5.32
N ALA A 31 4.20 5.49 4.62
CA ALA A 31 3.92 6.85 5.00
C ALA A 31 2.45 7.20 4.76
N HIS A 32 2.03 8.38 5.20
CA HIS A 32 0.67 8.87 4.95
C HIS A 32 0.42 9.04 3.44
N PRO A 33 -0.65 8.46 2.88
CA PRO A 33 -0.99 8.64 1.48
C PRO A 33 -1.43 10.08 1.20
N CYS A 34 -0.80 10.72 0.21
CA CYS A 34 -1.10 12.09 -0.20
C CYS A 34 -2.01 12.11 -1.43
N PRO A 35 -2.99 13.03 -1.50
CA PRO A 35 -3.90 13.09 -2.64
C PRO A 35 -3.22 13.55 -3.94
N THR A 36 -2.09 14.27 -3.85
CA THR A 36 -1.32 14.72 -5.01
C THR A 36 0.15 14.34 -4.89
N ARG A 37 0.82 14.23 -6.03
CA ARG A 37 2.26 13.99 -6.10
C ARG A 37 3.03 15.14 -5.45
N GLU A 38 2.59 16.37 -5.69
CA GLU A 38 3.22 17.57 -5.16
C GLU A 38 3.22 17.58 -3.65
N GLU A 39 2.11 17.23 -3.00
CA GLU A 39 2.04 17.13 -1.54
C GLU A 39 2.97 16.04 -1.01
N ARG A 40 3.01 14.85 -1.65
CA ARG A 40 3.92 13.78 -1.29
C ARG A 40 5.38 14.24 -1.41
N ASP A 41 5.72 14.91 -2.50
CA ASP A 41 7.09 15.34 -2.78
C ASP A 41 7.60 16.39 -1.77
N GLU A 42 6.71 17.16 -1.15
CA GLU A 42 7.08 18.07 -0.07
C GLU A 42 7.66 17.34 1.15
N TYR A 43 7.25 16.10 1.40
CA TYR A 43 7.79 15.27 2.47
C TYR A 43 9.14 14.63 2.14
N LEU A 44 9.45 14.39 0.88
CA LEU A 44 10.59 13.55 0.47
C LEU A 44 11.93 13.99 1.05
N PRO A 45 12.31 15.29 1.08
CA PRO A 45 13.57 15.72 1.69
C PRO A 45 13.66 15.35 3.18
N TYR A 46 12.54 15.45 3.90
CA TYR A 46 12.46 15.09 5.32
C TYR A 46 12.51 13.57 5.53
N PHE A 47 11.85 12.81 4.64
CA PHE A 47 11.91 11.35 4.67
C PHE A 47 13.33 10.83 4.39
N GLU A 48 14.06 11.48 3.49
CA GLU A 48 15.46 11.15 3.22
C GLU A 48 16.34 11.39 4.45
N GLU A 49 16.14 12.50 5.17
CA GLU A 49 16.83 12.77 6.45
C GLU A 49 16.51 11.70 7.50
N LEU A 50 15.24 11.29 7.62
CA LEU A 50 14.84 10.21 8.53
C LEU A 50 15.51 8.89 8.16
N CYS A 51 15.57 8.58 6.87
CA CYS A 51 16.25 7.38 6.38
C CYS A 51 17.72 7.37 6.72
N GLN A 52 18.41 8.50 6.60
CA GLN A 52 19.81 8.64 7.01
C GLN A 52 19.96 8.49 8.53
N LYS A 53 19.09 9.13 9.31
CA LYS A 53 19.09 9.06 10.77
C LYS A 53 19.00 7.62 11.29
N TYR A 54 18.11 6.81 10.71
CA TYR A 54 17.84 5.45 11.18
C TYR A 54 18.59 4.36 10.40
N GLY A 55 19.21 4.69 9.27
CA GLY A 55 19.86 3.70 8.41
C GLY A 55 18.86 2.80 7.70
N VAL A 56 17.72 3.34 7.32
CA VAL A 56 16.69 2.66 6.53
C VAL A 56 16.62 3.24 5.11
N LYS A 57 15.86 2.60 4.24
CA LYS A 57 15.75 2.95 2.83
C LYS A 57 14.35 3.47 2.50
N LEU A 58 14.28 4.30 1.47
CA LEU A 58 13.05 4.92 0.97
C LEU A 58 12.71 4.38 -0.42
N TYR A 59 11.43 4.05 -0.62
CA TYR A 59 10.85 3.80 -1.93
C TYR A 59 9.73 4.80 -2.20
N VAL A 60 9.81 5.54 -3.31
CA VAL A 60 8.79 6.51 -3.73
C VAL A 60 7.71 5.80 -4.53
N GLU A 61 6.47 5.82 -4.04
CA GLU A 61 5.36 5.05 -4.61
C GLU A 61 4.32 5.98 -5.25
N ASP A 62 4.20 5.91 -6.58
CA ASP A 62 3.23 6.68 -7.35
C ASP A 62 1.91 5.93 -7.57
N VAL A 63 1.91 4.62 -7.45
CA VAL A 63 0.73 3.75 -7.65
C VAL A 63 0.69 2.70 -6.54
N PRO A 64 0.16 3.04 -5.36
CA PRO A 64 0.12 2.11 -4.23
C PRO A 64 -0.58 0.80 -4.56
N LEU A 65 -0.12 -0.28 -3.95
CA LEU A 65 -0.79 -1.57 -4.02
C LEU A 65 -2.17 -1.47 -3.36
N LEU A 66 -3.21 -1.76 -4.11
CA LEU A 66 -4.58 -1.83 -3.62
C LEU A 66 -4.93 -3.28 -3.30
N THR A 67 -5.41 -3.52 -2.11
CA THR A 67 -5.92 -4.82 -1.66
C THR A 67 -7.14 -4.61 -0.77
N ASP A 68 -7.82 -5.70 -0.43
CA ASP A 68 -8.93 -5.65 0.53
C ASP A 68 -8.49 -5.40 1.99
N LEU A 69 -7.18 -5.30 2.24
CA LEU A 69 -6.64 -5.03 3.58
C LEU A 69 -7.02 -3.64 4.10
N PHE A 70 -7.04 -2.65 3.21
CA PHE A 70 -7.39 -1.26 3.54
C PHE A 70 -8.55 -0.77 2.68
N PRO A 71 -9.34 0.19 3.19
CA PRO A 71 -10.36 0.84 2.38
C PRO A 71 -9.80 1.41 1.07
N LEU A 72 -10.50 1.21 -0.02
CA LEU A 72 -10.06 1.64 -1.35
C LEU A 72 -9.74 3.13 -1.40
N SER A 73 -10.56 3.97 -0.77
CA SER A 73 -10.38 5.42 -0.69
C SER A 73 -9.10 5.86 0.02
N MET A 74 -8.50 4.99 0.85
CA MET A 74 -7.27 5.33 1.56
C MET A 74 -6.08 5.46 0.60
N ASN A 75 -5.99 4.61 -0.42
CA ASN A 75 -4.80 4.49 -1.27
C ASN A 75 -5.06 4.73 -2.76
N GLN A 76 -6.29 4.55 -3.24
CA GLN A 76 -6.60 4.68 -4.66
C GLN A 76 -6.38 6.11 -5.15
N GLY A 77 -5.58 6.25 -6.19
CA GLY A 77 -5.24 7.56 -6.75
C GLY A 77 -4.34 8.41 -5.86
N LYS A 78 -3.76 7.82 -4.82
CA LYS A 78 -2.86 8.49 -3.88
C LYS A 78 -1.40 8.27 -4.24
N TYR A 79 -0.54 9.09 -3.63
CA TYR A 79 0.91 9.03 -3.76
C TYR A 79 1.51 8.79 -2.38
N ASN A 80 2.46 7.88 -2.30
CA ASN A 80 2.99 7.44 -1.02
C ASN A 80 4.52 7.33 -1.06
N ALA A 81 5.07 6.95 0.08
CA ALA A 81 6.45 6.54 0.27
C ALA A 81 6.47 5.34 1.21
N LEU A 82 7.43 4.46 1.02
CA LEU A 82 7.61 3.27 1.84
C LEU A 82 9.01 3.27 2.45
N PHE A 83 9.07 2.82 3.70
CA PHE A 83 10.32 2.67 4.43
C PHE A 83 10.61 1.19 4.65
N TYR A 84 11.86 0.78 4.42
CA TYR A 84 12.30 -0.60 4.60
C TYR A 84 13.78 -0.64 4.95
N GLN A 85 14.24 -1.75 5.49
CA GLN A 85 15.66 -1.97 5.77
C GLN A 85 16.24 -3.05 4.86
N GLU A 86 15.58 -4.19 4.80
CA GLU A 86 16.00 -5.33 3.98
C GLU A 86 15.43 -5.24 2.57
N ASP A 87 16.27 -5.41 1.56
CA ASP A 87 15.86 -5.37 0.15
C ASP A 87 14.76 -6.41 -0.16
N SER A 88 14.74 -7.53 0.56
CA SER A 88 13.70 -8.55 0.44
C SER A 88 12.29 -8.00 0.71
N ALA A 89 12.14 -7.02 1.60
CA ALA A 89 10.84 -6.43 1.93
C ALA A 89 10.26 -5.65 0.74
N ILE A 90 11.06 -4.79 0.11
CA ILE A 90 10.58 -4.04 -1.06
C ILE A 90 10.42 -4.93 -2.29
N GLN A 91 11.26 -5.94 -2.45
CA GLN A 91 11.14 -6.92 -3.52
C GLN A 91 9.83 -7.72 -3.40
N GLU A 92 9.46 -8.14 -2.19
CA GLU A 92 8.18 -8.82 -1.95
C GLU A 92 6.99 -7.91 -2.25
N TYR A 93 7.04 -6.65 -1.83
CA TYR A 93 6.03 -5.65 -2.16
C TYR A 93 5.83 -5.50 -3.67
N LEU A 94 6.92 -5.34 -4.42
CA LEU A 94 6.88 -5.20 -5.87
C LEU A 94 6.41 -6.50 -6.56
N ALA A 95 6.78 -7.66 -6.01
CA ALA A 95 6.31 -8.95 -6.49
C ALA A 95 4.80 -9.12 -6.30
N LEU A 96 4.25 -8.70 -5.15
CA LEU A 96 2.79 -8.68 -4.91
C LEU A 96 2.05 -7.79 -5.92
N LYS A 97 2.59 -6.62 -6.22
CA LYS A 97 2.02 -5.72 -7.25
C LYS A 97 2.00 -6.38 -8.62
N ALA A 98 3.11 -7.02 -9.01
CA ALA A 98 3.23 -7.70 -10.30
C ALA A 98 2.29 -8.91 -10.39
N GLU A 99 2.20 -9.70 -9.32
CA GLU A 99 1.32 -10.87 -9.23
C GLU A 99 -0.15 -10.47 -9.35
N LYS A 100 -0.57 -9.42 -8.62
CA LYS A 100 -1.92 -8.88 -8.75
C LYS A 100 -2.22 -8.43 -10.17
N ARG A 101 -1.33 -7.65 -10.78
CA ARG A 101 -1.50 -7.17 -12.15
C ARG A 101 -1.67 -8.33 -13.13
N ALA A 102 -0.81 -9.31 -13.06
CA ALA A 102 -0.88 -10.50 -13.90
C ALA A 102 -2.20 -11.27 -13.71
N ALA A 103 -2.65 -11.41 -12.47
CA ALA A 103 -3.92 -12.07 -12.16
C ALA A 103 -5.13 -11.31 -12.72
N VAL A 104 -5.14 -9.98 -12.61
CA VAL A 104 -6.20 -9.13 -13.18
C VAL A 104 -6.21 -9.23 -14.70
N GLU A 105 -5.07 -9.11 -15.36
CA GLU A 105 -4.94 -9.20 -16.81
C GLU A 105 -5.35 -10.58 -17.37
N ALA A 106 -5.10 -11.64 -16.61
CA ALA A 106 -5.47 -13.02 -16.97
C ALA A 106 -6.92 -13.38 -16.59
N GLY A 107 -7.69 -12.47 -15.98
CA GLY A 107 -9.01 -12.77 -15.45
C GLY A 107 -9.00 -13.77 -14.28
N ALA A 108 -7.88 -13.90 -13.60
CA ALA A 108 -7.65 -14.87 -12.52
C ALA A 108 -7.58 -14.23 -11.12
N TYR A 109 -8.02 -12.96 -11.00
CA TYR A 109 -8.08 -12.27 -9.71
C TYR A 109 -9.34 -12.69 -8.94
N THR A 110 -9.39 -13.99 -8.61
CA THR A 110 -10.47 -14.65 -7.90
C THR A 110 -10.59 -14.18 -6.45
N PRO A 111 -11.69 -14.46 -5.74
CA PRO A 111 -11.80 -14.18 -4.31
C PRO A 111 -10.68 -14.77 -3.47
N GLU A 112 -10.24 -16.00 -3.79
CA GLU A 112 -9.11 -16.67 -3.11
C GLU A 112 -7.80 -15.92 -3.36
N LYS A 113 -7.54 -15.52 -4.61
CA LYS A 113 -6.33 -14.78 -4.99
C LYS A 113 -6.29 -13.40 -4.32
N ARG A 114 -7.42 -12.70 -4.27
CA ARG A 114 -7.56 -11.41 -3.57
C ARG A 114 -7.22 -11.55 -2.10
N ARG A 115 -7.78 -12.57 -1.47
CA ARG A 115 -7.53 -12.85 -0.05
C ARG A 115 -6.06 -13.19 0.19
N ASP A 116 -5.46 -14.02 -0.63
CA ASP A 116 -4.05 -14.40 -0.54
C ASP A 116 -3.14 -13.17 -0.61
N ILE A 117 -3.34 -12.31 -1.61
CA ILE A 117 -2.54 -11.09 -1.77
C ILE A 117 -2.72 -10.15 -0.58
N ALA A 118 -3.94 -9.95 -0.10
CA ALA A 118 -4.21 -9.10 1.06
C ALA A 118 -3.53 -9.64 2.34
N TRP A 119 -3.56 -10.96 2.56
CA TRP A 119 -2.90 -11.59 3.71
C TRP A 119 -1.39 -11.45 3.64
N ARG A 120 -0.78 -11.72 2.50
CA ARG A 120 0.68 -11.60 2.32
C ARG A 120 1.12 -10.15 2.48
N TYR A 121 0.33 -9.20 1.99
CA TYR A 121 0.59 -7.78 2.19
C TYR A 121 0.52 -7.39 3.67
N GLY A 122 -0.50 -7.86 4.38
CA GLY A 122 -0.62 -7.62 5.82
C GLY A 122 0.55 -8.17 6.62
N ARG A 123 1.02 -9.37 6.30
CA ARG A 123 2.22 -9.96 6.92
C ARG A 123 3.47 -9.15 6.62
N LEU A 124 3.64 -8.69 5.40
CA LEU A 124 4.75 -7.83 5.00
C LEU A 124 4.78 -6.53 5.79
N LEU A 125 3.61 -5.97 6.11
CA LEU A 125 3.46 -4.78 6.97
C LEU A 125 3.57 -5.10 8.46
N SER A 126 3.84 -6.36 8.82
CA SER A 126 4.03 -6.85 10.18
C SER A 126 2.77 -6.81 11.06
N TYR A 127 1.58 -6.88 10.44
CA TYR A 127 0.34 -7.13 11.18
C TYR A 127 0.28 -8.58 11.66
N THR A 128 -0.33 -8.78 12.82
CA THR A 128 -0.65 -10.12 13.33
C THR A 128 -1.76 -10.76 12.47
N GLU A 129 -1.86 -12.10 12.52
CA GLU A 129 -2.94 -12.82 11.83
C GLU A 129 -4.33 -12.30 12.25
N GLU A 130 -4.53 -12.06 13.55
CA GLU A 130 -5.76 -11.47 14.09
C GLU A 130 -5.98 -10.04 13.58
N GLY A 131 -4.91 -9.24 13.49
CA GLY A 131 -4.97 -7.88 12.94
C GLY A 131 -5.38 -7.88 11.47
N ILE A 132 -4.83 -8.76 10.65
CA ILE A 132 -5.19 -8.91 9.24
C ILE A 132 -6.66 -9.33 9.11
N GLN A 133 -7.09 -10.33 9.86
CA GLN A 133 -8.49 -10.79 9.84
C GLN A 133 -9.45 -9.65 10.19
N ARG A 134 -9.14 -8.89 11.23
CA ARG A 134 -9.95 -7.76 11.66
C ARG A 134 -10.04 -6.66 10.60
N LEU A 135 -8.92 -6.32 9.95
CA LEU A 135 -8.90 -5.34 8.87
C LEU A 135 -9.75 -5.80 7.68
N LEU A 136 -9.63 -7.05 7.27
CA LEU A 136 -10.40 -7.62 6.17
C LEU A 136 -11.91 -7.63 6.47
N GLU A 137 -12.30 -7.99 7.68
CA GLU A 137 -13.69 -8.04 8.12
C GLU A 137 -14.33 -6.65 8.23
N SER A 138 -13.57 -5.67 8.73
CA SER A 138 -14.07 -4.31 8.95
C SER A 138 -14.08 -3.45 7.68
N ASN A 139 -13.38 -3.84 6.62
CA ASN A 139 -13.31 -3.06 5.39
C ASN A 139 -14.62 -3.14 4.60
N THR A 140 -15.31 -2.00 4.51
CA THR A 140 -16.55 -1.85 3.71
C THR A 140 -16.31 -1.31 2.31
N GLU A 141 -15.09 -0.88 1.99
CA GLU A 141 -14.68 -0.31 0.70
C GLU A 141 -13.70 -1.23 -0.03
N LYS A 142 -14.16 -2.44 -0.39
CA LYS A 142 -13.35 -3.40 -1.13
C LYS A 142 -13.28 -3.06 -2.61
N GLU A 143 -12.25 -3.54 -3.29
CA GLU A 143 -12.15 -3.40 -4.74
C GLU A 143 -13.36 -4.01 -5.44
N LYS A 144 -13.88 -3.29 -6.45
CA LYS A 144 -14.88 -3.83 -7.36
C LYS A 144 -14.16 -4.67 -8.42
N ILE A 145 -14.50 -5.96 -8.51
CA ILE A 145 -14.06 -6.80 -9.62
C ILE A 145 -14.87 -6.37 -10.84
N PRO A 146 -14.26 -6.03 -11.99
CA PRO A 146 -15.00 -5.85 -13.22
C PRO A 146 -15.79 -7.15 -13.49
N SER A 147 -17.11 -7.04 -13.57
CA SER A 147 -17.92 -8.18 -13.99
C SER A 147 -17.51 -8.57 -15.40
N GLN A 148 -17.25 -9.86 -15.65
CA GLN A 148 -16.94 -10.40 -16.97
C GLN A 148 -18.13 -10.33 -17.95
N LYS A 149 -19.08 -9.42 -17.73
CA LYS A 149 -20.26 -9.23 -18.55
C LYS A 149 -20.34 -7.81 -19.08
N GLU A 150 -19.36 -7.42 -19.90
CA GLU A 150 -19.62 -6.35 -20.89
C GLU A 150 -18.75 -6.58 -22.11
N GLY A 151 -19.38 -7.02 -23.21
CA GLY A 151 -18.92 -6.76 -24.54
C GLY A 151 -18.30 -7.89 -25.34
N ILE A 152 -19.09 -8.87 -25.72
CA ILE A 152 -18.94 -9.40 -27.08
C ILE A 152 -19.94 -8.59 -27.93
N PRO A 153 -19.50 -7.68 -28.78
CA PRO A 153 -20.39 -7.12 -29.78
C PRO A 153 -20.74 -8.25 -30.75
N HIS A 154 -21.99 -8.63 -30.78
CA HIS A 154 -22.53 -9.44 -31.88
C HIS A 154 -22.30 -8.65 -33.17
N VAL A 155 -21.35 -9.10 -33.96
CA VAL A 155 -21.27 -8.69 -35.35
C VAL A 155 -22.46 -9.35 -36.05
N HIS A 156 -23.46 -8.57 -36.41
CA HIS A 156 -24.45 -8.98 -37.36
C HIS A 156 -23.76 -9.08 -38.71
N GLU A 157 -23.56 -10.31 -39.19
CA GLU A 157 -23.33 -10.55 -40.59
C GLU A 157 -24.62 -10.21 -41.33
N VAL A 158 -24.49 -9.32 -42.28
CA VAL A 158 -25.49 -9.07 -43.34
C VAL A 158 -25.08 -9.82 -44.57
#